data_a7534f7da1ad58b526f5a3ba9ea1aa79
#
_entry.id   a7534f7da1ad58b526f5a3ba9ea1aa79
#
_cell.length_a   1.000
_cell.length_b   1.000
_cell.length_c   1.000
_cell.angle_alpha   90.00
_cell.angle_beta   90.00
_cell.angle_gamma   90.00
#
_symmetry.space_group_name_H-M   'P 1'
#
loop_
_entity.id
_entity.type
_entity.pdbx_description
1 polymer ?
#
loop_
_entity_poly.entity_id
_entity_poly.type
_entity_poly.pdbx_seq_one_letter_code
_entity_poly.pdbx_strand_id
1 'polypeptide(L)'
;MCGSVNAGRLRPIVNLVEYFRSHSDFEGQLPYVVFYIKFRPELIVYGFSREFCMNRGLKWNLRILWAFVLAIAVGGSLCAQDITGSWQGTITAPQGTPHRIILRVIHGDSGASKARIYSIDQDFTGDWVDSMTVHDSTVRFAVGMLQLSYDGKLSADGKTITGTWTQGGSTAFTFQKTTPAAAWPLPPDPSPHTVKLVTVEPGVQLEVLDWGGTGRPLIFLGALGDTAHEFDHFAPKFTGKYHAYGITRRGFGESSDPTPNDDNYSSDRLGDDVLAVIAALDLDKPGLPKPVLVGHSIAGEELSSIGSRHPDKVSGLIYLECSGTHSFYDRAHGDLHLDMIDVRNKIEQLLPDGGDPSGPIEPTEALLAALPQLEKELQDQVKLQQAVAPPTPGPSLPPDPHPTTASAFAAIVSGEHKYTEIKVPSLAFFAVPHDLSRVFPGDPARHAAVAAADLARQTRLANAFEAGVPSAKVIRLPNADHYIFRSNESEVLRGMNDFLGKLPQW
;
A
#
# COMPACT_ATOMS: atom_id res chain seq x y z
N MET A 1 -14.91 -64.08 9.88
CA MET A 1 -13.97 -63.84 8.78
C MET A 1 -13.43 -62.44 8.94
N CYS A 2 -12.19 -62.28 9.41
CA CYS A 2 -11.54 -61.00 9.57
C CYS A 2 -11.05 -60.52 8.21
N GLY A 3 -11.56 -59.41 7.75
CA GLY A 3 -11.02 -58.72 6.59
C GLY A 3 -9.89 -57.80 6.98
N SER A 4 -8.72 -57.96 6.37
CA SER A 4 -7.49 -57.19 6.59
C SER A 4 -7.70 -55.75 6.16
N VAL A 5 -7.54 -54.81 7.09
CA VAL A 5 -7.52 -53.35 6.79
C VAL A 5 -6.10 -52.95 6.46
N ASN A 6 -5.96 -52.33 5.31
CA ASN A 6 -4.71 -51.94 4.67
C ASN A 6 -3.89 -50.95 5.53
N ALA A 7 -2.66 -51.30 5.87
CA ALA A 7 -1.77 -50.60 6.82
C ALA A 7 -1.31 -49.19 6.38
N GLY A 8 -1.72 -48.72 5.18
CA GLY A 8 -1.28 -47.43 4.65
C GLY A 8 -1.99 -46.19 5.22
N ARG A 9 -3.07 -46.33 5.97
CA ARG A 9 -3.86 -45.17 6.50
C ARG A 9 -3.66 -44.94 8.02
N LEU A 10 -2.79 -45.66 8.69
CA LEU A 10 -2.57 -45.54 10.15
C LEU A 10 -1.27 -44.83 10.55
N ARG A 11 -0.45 -44.40 9.59
CA ARG A 11 0.82 -43.72 9.89
C ARG A 11 0.68 -42.44 10.74
N PRO A 12 -0.32 -41.56 10.57
CA PRO A 12 -0.44 -40.38 11.43
C PRO A 12 -0.80 -40.68 12.89
N ILE A 13 -1.47 -41.83 13.17
CA ILE A 13 -1.89 -42.21 14.52
C ILE A 13 -0.70 -42.83 15.29
N VAL A 14 0.15 -43.55 14.59
CA VAL A 14 1.35 -44.19 15.22
C VAL A 14 2.36 -43.11 15.65
N ASN A 15 2.55 -42.04 14.88
CA ASN A 15 3.43 -40.95 15.29
C ASN A 15 2.90 -40.13 16.48
N LEU A 16 1.60 -40.08 16.69
CA LEU A 16 1.01 -39.42 17.86
C LEU A 16 1.24 -40.23 19.17
N VAL A 17 1.23 -41.55 19.09
CA VAL A 17 1.47 -42.44 20.24
C VAL A 17 2.95 -42.46 20.65
N GLU A 18 3.88 -42.39 19.69
CA GLU A 18 5.31 -42.30 19.99
C GLU A 18 5.70 -40.96 20.62
N TYR A 19 5.07 -39.84 20.17
CA TYR A 19 5.32 -38.53 20.79
C TYR A 19 4.91 -38.44 22.25
N PHE A 20 3.86 -39.16 22.68
CA PHE A 20 3.42 -39.21 24.06
C PHE A 20 4.29 -40.12 24.93
N ARG A 21 5.03 -41.07 24.37
CA ARG A 21 5.89 -41.98 25.12
C ARG A 21 7.24 -41.37 25.56
N SER A 22 7.67 -40.30 24.86
CA SER A 22 8.95 -39.63 25.15
C SER A 22 8.89 -38.53 26.21
N HIS A 23 7.70 -38.23 26.79
CA HIS A 23 7.52 -37.12 27.75
C HIS A 23 6.94 -37.57 29.10
N SER A 24 7.11 -38.84 29.49
CA SER A 24 6.58 -39.39 30.75
C SER A 24 7.54 -39.36 31.95
N ASP A 25 8.62 -38.55 31.88
CA ASP A 25 9.56 -38.40 32.99
C ASP A 25 9.34 -37.11 33.79
N PHE A 26 8.18 -36.99 34.44
CA PHE A 26 8.02 -36.05 35.55
C PHE A 26 7.11 -36.67 36.60
N GLU A 27 7.72 -36.95 37.77
CA GLU A 27 7.06 -37.52 38.94
C GLU A 27 5.99 -36.58 39.54
N GLY A 28 4.84 -37.14 39.78
CA GLY A 28 4.04 -36.77 40.96
C GLY A 28 2.85 -35.86 40.82
N GLN A 29 2.24 -35.63 39.61
CA GLN A 29 0.92 -35.01 39.53
C GLN A 29 0.04 -35.67 38.45
N LEU A 30 -1.28 -35.72 38.73
CA LEU A 30 -2.31 -36.35 37.91
C LEU A 30 -2.16 -36.04 36.40
N PRO A 31 -2.27 -37.05 35.53
CA PRO A 31 -2.06 -36.86 34.10
C PRO A 31 -3.18 -35.99 33.48
N TYR A 32 -2.81 -34.82 33.01
CA TYR A 32 -3.68 -34.05 32.15
C TYR A 32 -3.63 -34.64 30.74
N VAL A 33 -4.79 -35.03 30.22
CA VAL A 33 -4.95 -35.43 28.82
C VAL A 33 -5.26 -34.19 27.99
N VAL A 34 -4.31 -33.73 27.20
CA VAL A 34 -4.50 -32.62 26.28
C VAL A 34 -4.85 -33.18 24.90
N PHE A 35 -6.05 -32.89 24.42
CA PHE A 35 -6.48 -33.27 23.07
C PHE A 35 -6.23 -32.10 22.11
N TYR A 36 -5.39 -32.32 21.10
CA TYR A 36 -5.28 -31.40 19.96
C TYR A 36 -6.18 -31.89 18.82
N ILE A 37 -7.17 -31.09 18.42
CA ILE A 37 -8.03 -31.37 17.29
C ILE A 37 -7.58 -30.47 16.14
N LYS A 38 -7.01 -31.04 15.07
CA LYS A 38 -6.64 -30.32 13.87
C LYS A 38 -7.78 -30.45 12.84
N PHE A 39 -8.47 -29.36 12.58
CA PHE A 39 -9.50 -29.32 11.53
C PHE A 39 -8.87 -29.14 10.15
N ARG A 40 -9.26 -29.98 9.18
CA ARG A 40 -9.16 -29.70 7.76
C ARG A 40 -10.57 -29.58 7.22
N PRO A 41 -10.86 -28.73 6.23
CA PRO A 41 -12.22 -28.43 5.79
C PRO A 41 -12.95 -29.57 5.04
N GLU A 42 -12.29 -30.71 4.82
CA GLU A 42 -12.89 -31.82 4.08
C GLU A 42 -12.66 -33.14 4.79
N LEU A 43 -13.72 -33.76 5.21
CA LEU A 43 -13.93 -35.10 5.75
C LEU A 43 -13.90 -35.26 7.27
N ILE A 44 -15.07 -35.41 7.86
CA ILE A 44 -15.29 -35.96 9.20
C ILE A 44 -15.50 -37.47 9.06
N VAL A 45 -14.54 -38.28 9.57
CA VAL A 45 -14.70 -39.71 9.63
C VAL A 45 -14.71 -40.13 11.12
N TYR A 46 -15.86 -40.62 11.58
CA TYR A 46 -15.99 -41.19 12.90
C TYR A 46 -15.62 -42.70 12.89
N GLY A 47 -14.59 -43.09 13.58
CA GLY A 47 -14.24 -44.49 13.83
C GLY A 47 -14.55 -44.88 15.28
N PHE A 48 -15.55 -45.74 15.50
CA PHE A 48 -15.78 -46.36 16.82
C PHE A 48 -15.24 -47.77 16.78
N SER A 49 -14.34 -48.12 17.71
CA SER A 49 -14.01 -49.52 17.99
C SER A 49 -14.99 -50.12 19.00
N ARG A 50 -15.41 -51.36 18.76
CA ARG A 50 -16.55 -52.05 19.38
C ARG A 50 -16.22 -52.80 20.68
N GLU A 51 -15.19 -52.45 21.39
CA GLU A 51 -14.83 -53.18 22.66
C GLU A 51 -14.68 -52.20 23.83
N PHE A 52 -15.82 -51.84 24.39
CA PHE A 52 -15.90 -51.32 25.76
C PHE A 52 -17.09 -51.98 26.49
N CYS A 53 -16.77 -52.91 27.38
CA CYS A 53 -17.73 -53.44 28.37
C CYS A 53 -18.13 -52.32 29.34
N MET A 54 -19.37 -51.87 29.26
CA MET A 54 -19.87 -50.75 30.08
C MET A 54 -20.34 -51.25 31.46
N ASN A 55 -19.65 -50.82 32.50
CA ASN A 55 -20.08 -50.94 33.90
C ASN A 55 -21.10 -49.82 34.24
N ARG A 56 -22.10 -50.10 35.06
CA ARG A 56 -23.28 -49.24 35.32
C ARG A 56 -22.98 -47.83 35.88
N GLY A 57 -21.76 -47.55 36.34
CA GLY A 57 -21.36 -46.20 36.80
C GLY A 57 -21.03 -45.19 35.72
N LEU A 58 -20.88 -45.62 34.46
CA LEU A 58 -20.38 -44.78 33.36
C LEU A 58 -21.44 -43.92 32.64
N LYS A 59 -22.74 -44.20 32.91
CA LYS A 59 -23.85 -43.49 32.23
C LYS A 59 -23.98 -42.02 32.63
N TRP A 60 -23.47 -41.63 33.80
CA TRP A 60 -23.51 -40.22 34.25
C TRP A 60 -22.40 -39.39 33.59
N ASN A 61 -21.23 -39.98 33.43
CA ASN A 61 -20.10 -39.30 32.80
C ASN A 61 -20.29 -39.12 31.29
N LEU A 62 -21.03 -40.01 30.61
CA LEU A 62 -21.33 -39.85 29.18
C LEU A 62 -22.29 -38.72 28.94
N ARG A 63 -23.23 -38.42 29.82
CA ARG A 63 -24.14 -37.28 29.71
C ARG A 63 -23.42 -35.95 29.89
N ILE A 64 -22.42 -35.89 30.77
CA ILE A 64 -21.59 -34.71 30.94
C ILE A 64 -20.67 -34.52 29.71
N LEU A 65 -20.12 -35.61 29.17
CA LEU A 65 -19.30 -35.54 27.93
C LEU A 65 -20.12 -35.09 26.72
N TRP A 66 -21.37 -35.58 26.58
CA TRP A 66 -22.28 -35.11 25.51
C TRP A 66 -22.73 -33.65 25.71
N ALA A 67 -22.91 -33.20 26.94
CA ALA A 67 -23.18 -31.80 27.23
C ALA A 67 -21.98 -30.91 26.92
N PHE A 68 -20.75 -31.39 27.16
CA PHE A 68 -19.53 -30.66 26.75
C PHE A 68 -19.30 -30.68 25.26
N VAL A 69 -19.54 -31.79 24.55
CA VAL A 69 -19.45 -31.86 23.08
C VAL A 69 -20.56 -31.03 22.43
N LEU A 70 -21.76 -30.96 23.00
CA LEU A 70 -22.84 -30.10 22.54
C LEU A 70 -22.52 -28.61 22.80
N ALA A 71 -21.90 -28.28 23.93
CA ALA A 71 -21.44 -26.92 24.24
C ALA A 71 -20.29 -26.45 23.29
N ILE A 72 -19.41 -27.38 22.87
CA ILE A 72 -18.36 -27.09 21.88
C ILE A 72 -18.95 -27.01 20.45
N ALA A 73 -20.02 -27.76 20.15
CA ALA A 73 -20.70 -27.69 18.84
C ALA A 73 -21.58 -26.45 18.68
N VAL A 74 -21.96 -25.78 19.78
CA VAL A 74 -22.66 -24.48 19.82
C VAL A 74 -21.66 -23.31 19.90
N GLY A 75 -20.38 -23.60 20.20
CA GLY A 75 -19.28 -22.65 20.03
C GLY A 75 -19.14 -22.34 18.52
N GLY A 76 -19.82 -21.27 18.10
CA GLY A 76 -19.93 -20.86 16.71
C GLY A 76 -18.58 -20.85 16.03
N SER A 77 -18.56 -21.25 14.80
CA SER A 77 -17.46 -21.01 13.87
C SER A 77 -16.95 -19.57 14.10
N LEU A 78 -15.72 -19.43 14.54
CA LEU A 78 -14.98 -18.17 14.51
C LEU A 78 -14.72 -17.84 13.03
N CYS A 79 -15.81 -17.56 12.29
CA CYS A 79 -15.71 -16.85 11.01
C CYS A 79 -15.37 -15.41 11.37
N ALA A 80 -14.31 -14.88 10.85
CA ALA A 80 -14.10 -13.44 10.82
C ALA A 80 -15.41 -12.81 10.35
N GLN A 81 -16.01 -11.93 11.16
CA GLN A 81 -17.28 -11.31 10.80
C GLN A 81 -17.04 -10.46 9.55
N ASP A 82 -17.82 -10.72 8.51
CA ASP A 82 -17.76 -9.94 7.27
C ASP A 82 -18.22 -8.49 7.53
N ILE A 83 -17.28 -7.55 7.41
CA ILE A 83 -17.55 -6.13 7.55
C ILE A 83 -17.65 -5.42 6.19
N THR A 84 -17.70 -6.15 5.08
CA THR A 84 -17.85 -5.53 3.77
C THR A 84 -19.08 -4.65 3.68
N GLY A 85 -18.97 -3.60 2.86
CA GLY A 85 -20.03 -2.62 2.66
C GLY A 85 -19.63 -1.21 3.10
N SER A 86 -20.64 -0.37 3.26
CA SER A 86 -20.46 1.03 3.62
C SER A 86 -20.80 1.27 5.08
N TRP A 87 -19.98 2.06 5.73
CA TRP A 87 -20.10 2.46 7.12
C TRP A 87 -20.02 3.97 7.23
N GLN A 88 -20.86 4.60 8.04
CA GLN A 88 -20.92 6.04 8.19
C GLN A 88 -20.87 6.45 9.65
N GLY A 89 -20.10 7.49 9.95
CA GLY A 89 -20.08 8.18 11.24
C GLY A 89 -19.91 9.68 11.07
N THR A 90 -19.97 10.41 12.17
CA THR A 90 -19.71 11.84 12.17
C THR A 90 -18.71 12.16 13.26
N ILE A 91 -17.62 12.83 12.90
CA ILE A 91 -16.62 13.36 13.83
C ILE A 91 -16.81 14.87 13.93
N THR A 92 -16.69 15.40 15.14
CA THR A 92 -16.72 16.84 15.34
C THR A 92 -15.30 17.32 15.61
N ALA A 93 -14.78 18.17 14.74
CA ALA A 93 -13.47 18.78 14.91
C ALA A 93 -13.43 19.64 16.20
N PRO A 94 -12.25 19.91 16.78
CA PRO A 94 -12.12 20.77 17.96
C PRO A 94 -12.74 22.16 17.79
N GLN A 95 -12.82 22.66 16.56
CA GLN A 95 -13.46 23.93 16.20
C GLN A 95 -15.00 23.84 16.10
N GLY A 96 -15.59 22.67 16.38
CA GLY A 96 -17.03 22.48 16.44
C GLY A 96 -17.72 22.16 15.10
N THR A 97 -17.02 22.06 14.01
CA THR A 97 -17.61 21.68 12.70
C THR A 97 -17.73 20.16 12.60
N PRO A 98 -18.94 19.60 12.40
CA PRO A 98 -19.10 18.17 12.18
C PRO A 98 -18.67 17.79 10.75
N HIS A 99 -17.94 16.68 10.63
CA HIS A 99 -17.56 16.10 9.37
C HIS A 99 -18.09 14.66 9.28
N ARG A 100 -18.73 14.34 8.18
CA ARG A 100 -19.22 12.99 7.92
C ARG A 100 -18.09 12.15 7.32
N ILE A 101 -17.88 11.01 7.96
CA ILE A 101 -16.86 10.04 7.56
C ILE A 101 -17.55 8.80 7.01
N ILE A 102 -17.13 8.34 5.84
CA ILE A 102 -17.57 7.08 5.25
C ILE A 102 -16.37 6.15 5.12
N LEU A 103 -16.51 4.93 5.62
CA LEU A 103 -15.58 3.83 5.39
C LEU A 103 -16.27 2.83 4.44
N ARG A 104 -15.69 2.57 3.28
CA ARG A 104 -16.11 1.53 2.34
C ARG A 104 -15.13 0.38 2.40
N VAL A 105 -15.64 -0.80 2.73
CA VAL A 105 -14.86 -2.02 2.86
C VAL A 105 -15.25 -2.98 1.74
N ILE A 106 -14.28 -3.47 1.00
CA ILE A 106 -14.42 -4.45 -0.06
C ILE A 106 -13.52 -5.65 0.21
N HIS A 107 -13.80 -6.79 -0.43
CA HIS A 107 -12.85 -7.89 -0.48
C HIS A 107 -11.81 -7.61 -1.56
N GLY A 108 -10.53 -7.67 -1.21
CA GLY A 108 -9.44 -7.72 -2.19
C GLY A 108 -9.29 -9.11 -2.80
N ASP A 109 -8.59 -9.22 -3.92
CA ASP A 109 -8.37 -10.47 -4.65
C ASP A 109 -7.63 -11.52 -3.81
N SER A 110 -6.79 -11.09 -2.87
CA SER A 110 -6.11 -11.95 -1.88
C SER A 110 -7.02 -12.49 -0.77
N GLY A 111 -8.30 -12.08 -0.74
CA GLY A 111 -9.25 -12.37 0.34
C GLY A 111 -9.05 -11.48 1.58
N ALA A 112 -8.07 -10.58 1.57
CA ALA A 112 -7.93 -9.56 2.59
C ALA A 112 -8.95 -8.43 2.39
N SER A 113 -9.38 -7.78 3.48
CA SER A 113 -10.26 -6.61 3.38
C SER A 113 -9.46 -5.40 2.93
N LYS A 114 -9.92 -4.73 1.87
CA LYS A 114 -9.48 -3.39 1.48
C LYS A 114 -10.52 -2.37 1.92
N ALA A 115 -10.09 -1.17 2.27
CA ALA A 115 -11.03 -0.12 2.61
C ALA A 115 -10.58 1.24 2.07
N ARG A 116 -11.57 2.09 1.78
CA ARG A 116 -11.37 3.49 1.45
C ARG A 116 -12.17 4.35 2.41
N ILE A 117 -11.55 5.42 2.91
CA ILE A 117 -12.16 6.35 3.82
C ILE A 117 -12.40 7.69 3.13
N TYR A 118 -13.53 8.31 3.41
CA TYR A 118 -13.94 9.59 2.82
C TYR A 118 -14.35 10.55 3.91
N SER A 119 -13.81 11.75 3.87
CA SER A 119 -14.34 12.90 4.63
C SER A 119 -15.18 13.75 3.69
N ILE A 120 -16.44 13.34 3.47
CA ILE A 120 -17.28 13.87 2.38
C ILE A 120 -17.62 15.36 2.48
N ASP A 121 -17.40 15.96 3.63
CA ASP A 121 -17.59 17.40 3.83
C ASP A 121 -16.31 18.20 3.58
N GLN A 122 -15.17 17.51 3.31
CA GLN A 122 -13.86 18.10 3.08
C GLN A 122 -13.29 17.73 1.68
N ASP A 123 -13.28 16.46 1.36
CA ASP A 123 -12.74 15.93 0.09
C ASP A 123 -13.57 14.73 -0.39
N PHE A 124 -13.81 14.70 -1.70
CA PHE A 124 -14.60 13.66 -2.36
C PHE A 124 -13.76 12.47 -2.83
N THR A 125 -12.44 12.62 -2.95
CA THR A 125 -11.58 11.58 -3.52
C THR A 125 -11.39 10.41 -2.56
N GLY A 126 -11.36 10.68 -1.25
CA GLY A 126 -11.14 9.68 -0.20
C GLY A 126 -9.74 9.07 -0.26
N ASP A 127 -9.31 8.50 0.86
CA ASP A 127 -7.98 7.92 1.02
C ASP A 127 -8.07 6.42 1.19
N TRP A 128 -7.11 5.69 0.63
CA TRP A 128 -6.97 4.27 0.89
C TRP A 128 -6.48 4.02 2.31
N VAL A 129 -7.04 2.99 2.92
CA VAL A 129 -6.62 2.49 4.23
C VAL A 129 -5.38 1.62 4.03
N ASP A 130 -4.23 2.05 4.58
CA ASP A 130 -2.94 1.36 4.42
C ASP A 130 -2.92 0.00 5.08
N SER A 131 -3.61 -0.12 6.21
CA SER A 131 -3.69 -1.36 6.95
C SER A 131 -5.08 -1.55 7.54
N MET A 132 -5.62 -2.76 7.44
CA MET A 132 -6.91 -3.11 8.04
C MET A 132 -6.89 -4.53 8.59
N THR A 133 -7.34 -4.70 9.83
CA THR A 133 -7.51 -6.01 10.45
C THR A 133 -8.90 -6.16 11.06
N VAL A 134 -9.46 -7.35 10.91
CA VAL A 134 -10.73 -7.75 11.52
C VAL A 134 -10.51 -9.08 12.22
N HIS A 135 -10.50 -9.07 13.54
CA HIS A 135 -10.29 -10.28 14.35
C HIS A 135 -11.20 -10.26 15.58
N ASP A 136 -11.94 -11.33 15.82
CA ASP A 136 -12.84 -11.48 16.98
C ASP A 136 -13.71 -10.26 17.27
N SER A 137 -14.38 -9.71 16.27
CA SER A 137 -15.14 -8.47 16.33
C SER A 137 -14.32 -7.17 16.52
N THR A 138 -13.01 -7.25 16.66
CA THR A 138 -12.15 -6.05 16.69
C THR A 138 -11.83 -5.62 15.26
N VAL A 139 -12.07 -4.36 14.96
CA VAL A 139 -11.79 -3.72 13.67
C VAL A 139 -10.74 -2.65 13.90
N ARG A 140 -9.59 -2.79 13.26
CA ARG A 140 -8.52 -1.79 13.29
C ARG A 140 -8.12 -1.39 11.90
N PHE A 141 -7.84 -0.12 11.72
CA PHE A 141 -7.26 0.35 10.47
C PHE A 141 -6.41 1.61 10.70
N ALA A 142 -5.51 1.88 9.74
CA ALA A 142 -4.69 3.08 9.74
C ALA A 142 -4.58 3.68 8.33
N VAL A 143 -4.43 5.01 8.30
CA VAL A 143 -4.11 5.81 7.10
C VAL A 143 -2.91 6.67 7.45
N GLY A 144 -1.73 6.23 7.02
CA GLY A 144 -0.45 6.82 7.44
C GLY A 144 -0.29 8.26 6.99
N MET A 145 -0.70 8.57 5.75
CA MET A 145 -0.65 9.93 5.21
C MET A 145 -1.47 10.92 6.05
N LEU A 146 -2.61 10.47 6.61
CA LEU A 146 -3.46 11.28 7.48
C LEU A 146 -3.05 11.21 8.95
N GLN A 147 -2.03 10.44 9.31
CA GLN A 147 -1.68 10.12 10.70
C GLN A 147 -2.89 9.66 11.50
N LEU A 148 -3.76 8.90 10.84
CA LEU A 148 -5.03 8.43 11.35
C LEU A 148 -4.93 6.95 11.74
N SER A 149 -5.48 6.60 12.89
CA SER A 149 -5.76 5.22 13.25
C SER A 149 -7.13 5.09 13.91
N TYR A 150 -7.72 3.90 13.76
CA TYR A 150 -8.99 3.55 14.40
C TYR A 150 -8.87 2.17 15.05
N ASP A 151 -9.37 2.05 16.29
CA ASP A 151 -9.51 0.79 17.02
C ASP A 151 -10.92 0.68 17.56
N GLY A 152 -11.70 -0.27 17.06
CA GLY A 152 -13.12 -0.40 17.41
C GLY A 152 -13.58 -1.85 17.48
N LYS A 153 -14.79 -2.01 18.00
CA LYS A 153 -15.47 -3.30 18.11
C LYS A 153 -16.78 -3.30 17.34
N LEU A 154 -16.94 -4.32 16.51
CA LEU A 154 -18.18 -4.61 15.81
C LEU A 154 -19.21 -5.14 16.80
N SER A 155 -20.43 -4.60 16.75
CA SER A 155 -21.57 -5.07 17.55
C SER A 155 -21.99 -6.49 17.14
N ALA A 156 -22.62 -7.21 18.09
CA ALA A 156 -23.06 -8.58 17.84
C ALA A 156 -24.08 -8.71 16.68
N ASP A 157 -24.84 -7.64 16.39
CA ASP A 157 -25.78 -7.58 15.27
C ASP A 157 -25.14 -7.16 13.95
N GLY A 158 -23.83 -6.87 13.94
CA GLY A 158 -23.05 -6.49 12.76
C GLY A 158 -23.41 -5.10 12.19
N LYS A 159 -24.03 -4.23 12.98
CA LYS A 159 -24.55 -2.94 12.48
C LYS A 159 -23.76 -1.71 12.93
N THR A 160 -22.96 -1.83 13.97
CA THR A 160 -22.16 -0.72 14.47
C THR A 160 -20.72 -1.16 14.75
N ILE A 161 -19.76 -0.25 14.53
CA ILE A 161 -18.37 -0.40 14.97
C ILE A 161 -18.11 0.77 15.89
N THR A 162 -17.94 0.50 17.19
CA THR A 162 -17.71 1.55 18.20
C THR A 162 -16.28 1.46 18.71
N GLY A 163 -15.57 2.59 18.68
CA GLY A 163 -14.16 2.62 19.03
C GLY A 163 -13.57 3.99 19.22
N THR A 164 -12.27 4.07 19.03
CA THR A 164 -11.50 5.29 19.18
C THR A 164 -10.86 5.66 17.83
N TRP A 165 -11.12 6.88 17.42
CA TRP A 165 -10.46 7.57 16.31
C TRP A 165 -9.28 8.37 16.87
N THR A 166 -8.10 8.17 16.32
CA THR A 166 -6.90 8.90 16.73
C THR A 166 -6.30 9.62 15.52
N GLN A 167 -6.32 10.96 15.56
CA GLN A 167 -5.72 11.83 14.55
C GLN A 167 -5.41 13.18 15.24
N GLY A 168 -4.16 13.45 15.56
CA GLY A 168 -3.76 14.61 16.35
C GLY A 168 -4.32 14.65 17.79
N GLY A 169 -5.10 13.64 18.18
CA GLY A 169 -5.77 13.43 19.45
C GLY A 169 -6.71 12.24 19.36
N SER A 170 -7.21 11.73 20.49
CA SER A 170 -8.11 10.58 20.52
C SER A 170 -9.55 11.00 20.82
N THR A 171 -10.50 10.50 20.02
CA THR A 171 -11.94 10.80 20.15
C THR A 171 -12.74 9.51 20.02
N ALA A 172 -13.78 9.34 20.84
CA ALA A 172 -14.73 8.25 20.67
C ALA A 172 -15.48 8.41 19.34
N PHE A 173 -15.54 7.35 18.55
CA PHE A 173 -16.17 7.38 17.24
C PHE A 173 -16.92 6.08 16.94
N THR A 174 -18.09 6.21 16.32
CA THR A 174 -18.93 5.07 15.97
C THR A 174 -19.31 5.13 14.51
N PHE A 175 -18.97 4.06 13.78
CA PHE A 175 -19.51 3.79 12.47
C PHE A 175 -20.84 3.03 12.57
N GLN A 176 -21.80 3.42 11.75
CA GLN A 176 -23.06 2.69 11.54
C GLN A 176 -23.06 2.09 10.14
N LYS A 177 -23.42 0.80 10.03
CA LYS A 177 -23.55 0.16 8.73
C LYS A 177 -24.67 0.84 7.95
N THR A 178 -24.42 1.13 6.67
CA THR A 178 -25.33 1.85 5.81
C THR A 178 -25.37 1.18 4.42
N THR A 179 -26.28 1.59 3.56
CA THR A 179 -26.30 1.15 2.17
C THR A 179 -25.52 2.13 1.29
N PRO A 180 -24.97 1.71 0.13
CA PRO A 180 -24.35 2.65 -0.80
C PRO A 180 -25.25 3.79 -1.27
N ALA A 181 -26.56 3.58 -1.29
CA ALA A 181 -27.53 4.60 -1.67
C ALA A 181 -27.88 5.57 -0.52
N ALA A 182 -27.74 5.14 0.73
CA ALA A 182 -27.97 5.97 1.92
C ALA A 182 -26.66 6.55 2.45
N ALA A 183 -25.55 5.80 2.33
CA ALA A 183 -24.24 6.40 2.36
C ALA A 183 -24.15 7.33 1.15
N TRP A 184 -23.63 8.50 1.35
CA TRP A 184 -23.36 9.46 0.31
C TRP A 184 -23.05 8.77 -1.05
N PRO A 185 -23.89 8.96 -2.07
CA PRO A 185 -23.55 8.50 -3.40
C PRO A 185 -22.26 9.21 -3.84
N LEU A 186 -21.26 8.46 -4.27
CA LEU A 186 -20.12 9.07 -4.96
C LEU A 186 -20.70 10.02 -6.01
N PRO A 187 -20.17 11.27 -6.13
CA PRO A 187 -20.58 12.10 -7.23
C PRO A 187 -20.44 11.25 -8.50
N PRO A 188 -21.39 11.35 -9.43
CA PRO A 188 -21.21 10.68 -10.71
C PRO A 188 -19.86 11.12 -11.24
N ASP A 189 -19.06 10.18 -11.73
CA ASP A 189 -17.80 10.50 -12.35
C ASP A 189 -18.02 11.58 -13.40
N PRO A 190 -17.44 12.78 -13.22
CA PRO A 190 -17.75 13.90 -14.10
C PRO A 190 -17.07 13.79 -15.45
N SER A 191 -16.11 12.87 -15.60
CA SER A 191 -15.36 12.72 -16.83
C SER A 191 -15.89 11.60 -17.70
N PRO A 192 -16.17 11.83 -19.00
CA PRO A 192 -16.51 10.75 -19.90
C PRO A 192 -15.26 9.90 -20.16
N HIS A 193 -15.22 8.70 -19.62
CA HIS A 193 -14.17 7.71 -19.92
C HIS A 193 -14.77 6.30 -20.05
N THR A 194 -13.98 5.41 -20.62
CA THR A 194 -14.24 3.98 -20.57
C THR A 194 -13.22 3.31 -19.68
N VAL A 195 -13.63 2.25 -18.98
CA VAL A 195 -12.75 1.46 -18.11
C VAL A 195 -12.44 0.13 -18.78
N LYS A 196 -11.17 -0.28 -18.76
CA LYS A 196 -10.72 -1.59 -19.22
C LYS A 196 -9.85 -2.23 -18.14
N LEU A 197 -10.02 -3.52 -17.90
CA LEU A 197 -9.05 -4.31 -17.14
C LEU A 197 -8.05 -4.92 -18.11
N VAL A 198 -6.80 -4.51 -18.02
CA VAL A 198 -5.71 -4.94 -18.91
C VAL A 198 -4.84 -5.94 -18.18
N THR A 199 -4.71 -7.16 -18.73
CA THR A 199 -3.83 -8.18 -18.17
C THR A 199 -2.36 -7.82 -18.43
N VAL A 200 -1.57 -7.63 -17.38
CA VAL A 200 -0.13 -7.31 -17.45
C VAL A 200 0.75 -8.53 -17.21
N GLU A 201 0.24 -9.50 -16.46
CA GLU A 201 0.86 -10.82 -16.26
C GLU A 201 -0.23 -11.85 -15.87
N PRO A 202 0.07 -13.16 -15.87
CA PRO A 202 -0.91 -14.18 -15.48
C PRO A 202 -1.48 -13.92 -14.09
N GLY A 203 -2.80 -13.67 -14.02
CA GLY A 203 -3.51 -13.42 -12.77
C GLY A 203 -3.48 -11.98 -12.28
N VAL A 204 -2.83 -11.05 -12.99
CA VAL A 204 -2.79 -9.63 -12.62
C VAL A 204 -3.35 -8.77 -13.75
N GLN A 205 -4.38 -8.01 -13.42
CA GLN A 205 -5.02 -7.04 -14.32
C GLN A 205 -4.96 -5.65 -13.69
N LEU A 206 -4.75 -4.64 -14.53
CA LEU A 206 -4.80 -3.24 -14.11
C LEU A 206 -6.01 -2.54 -14.71
N GLU A 207 -6.62 -1.70 -13.90
CA GLU A 207 -7.63 -0.76 -14.34
C GLU A 207 -6.99 0.31 -15.20
N VAL A 208 -7.53 0.49 -16.39
CA VAL A 208 -7.11 1.52 -17.33
C VAL A 208 -8.32 2.37 -17.72
N LEU A 209 -8.22 3.66 -17.43
CA LEU A 209 -9.18 4.65 -17.87
C LEU A 209 -8.77 5.16 -19.26
N ASP A 210 -9.75 5.28 -20.17
CA ASP A 210 -9.56 5.82 -21.51
C ASP A 210 -10.50 7.02 -21.66
N TRP A 211 -9.96 8.22 -21.53
CA TRP A 211 -10.72 9.47 -21.71
C TRP A 211 -10.89 9.86 -23.19
N GLY A 212 -10.33 9.05 -24.10
CA GLY A 212 -10.46 9.27 -25.54
C GLY A 212 -9.47 10.31 -26.07
N GLY A 213 -9.81 10.84 -27.23
CA GLY A 213 -8.96 11.73 -28.00
C GLY A 213 -8.28 11.04 -29.17
N THR A 214 -7.35 11.73 -29.82
CA THR A 214 -6.61 11.21 -30.97
C THR A 214 -5.17 11.71 -30.95
N GLY A 215 -4.27 11.04 -31.66
CA GLY A 215 -2.86 11.44 -31.74
C GLY A 215 -1.98 10.71 -30.73
N ARG A 216 -0.91 11.37 -30.26
CA ARG A 216 0.05 10.77 -29.35
C ARG A 216 -0.60 10.38 -28.03
N PRO A 217 -0.37 9.14 -27.52
CA PRO A 217 -0.88 8.74 -26.22
C PRO A 217 -0.22 9.54 -25.09
N LEU A 218 -1.05 10.03 -24.15
CA LEU A 218 -0.64 10.54 -22.83
C LEU A 218 -1.13 9.56 -21.79
N ILE A 219 -0.23 9.00 -20.98
CA ILE A 219 -0.56 8.01 -19.95
C ILE A 219 -0.30 8.63 -18.59
N PHE A 220 -1.35 8.75 -17.79
CA PHE A 220 -1.33 9.34 -16.45
C PHE A 220 -1.22 8.27 -15.39
N LEU A 221 -0.30 8.46 -14.43
CA LEU A 221 0.01 7.55 -13.32
C LEU A 221 -0.16 8.30 -12.00
N GLY A 222 -0.98 7.77 -11.11
CA GLY A 222 -1.39 8.42 -9.87
C GLY A 222 -0.37 8.38 -8.73
N ALA A 223 -0.62 9.19 -7.71
CA ALA A 223 0.14 9.20 -6.48
C ALA A 223 0.01 7.88 -5.69
N LEU A 224 0.81 7.75 -4.64
CA LEU A 224 0.69 6.63 -3.70
C LEU A 224 -0.65 6.70 -2.96
N GLY A 225 -1.43 5.64 -3.04
CA GLY A 225 -2.78 5.59 -2.48
C GLY A 225 -3.88 6.05 -3.43
N ASP A 226 -3.54 6.78 -4.49
CA ASP A 226 -4.50 7.23 -5.49
C ASP A 226 -4.69 6.24 -6.65
N THR A 227 -5.79 6.43 -7.37
CA THR A 227 -6.10 5.72 -8.61
C THR A 227 -5.98 6.67 -9.80
N ALA A 228 -6.10 6.17 -11.02
CA ALA A 228 -6.11 7.01 -12.21
C ALA A 228 -7.21 8.10 -12.20
N HIS A 229 -8.26 7.90 -11.41
CA HIS A 229 -9.37 8.86 -11.24
C HIS A 229 -8.94 10.20 -10.63
N GLU A 230 -7.76 10.32 -10.03
CA GLU A 230 -7.27 11.63 -9.57
C GLU A 230 -7.15 12.66 -10.70
N PHE A 231 -7.02 12.17 -11.95
CA PHE A 231 -6.91 12.97 -13.16
C PHE A 231 -8.22 13.20 -13.92
N ASP A 232 -9.37 12.76 -13.41
CA ASP A 232 -10.68 12.85 -14.10
C ASP A 232 -11.05 14.28 -14.57
N HIS A 233 -10.60 15.29 -13.82
CA HIS A 233 -10.80 16.69 -14.19
C HIS A 233 -9.67 17.29 -15.03
N PHE A 234 -8.51 16.65 -15.07
CA PHE A 234 -7.30 17.19 -15.71
C PHE A 234 -7.00 16.53 -17.06
N ALA A 235 -6.98 15.21 -17.14
CA ALA A 235 -6.63 14.46 -18.35
C ALA A 235 -7.55 14.77 -19.55
N PRO A 236 -8.88 14.97 -19.39
CA PRO A 236 -9.75 15.33 -20.52
C PRO A 236 -9.38 16.62 -21.23
N LYS A 237 -8.63 17.53 -20.58
CA LYS A 237 -8.19 18.79 -21.19
C LYS A 237 -7.17 18.62 -22.33
N PHE A 238 -6.62 17.41 -22.46
CA PHE A 238 -5.67 17.06 -23.52
C PHE A 238 -6.31 16.35 -24.72
N THR A 239 -7.54 15.84 -24.60
CA THR A 239 -8.17 14.98 -25.62
C THR A 239 -8.43 15.65 -26.96
N GLY A 240 -8.35 16.98 -27.03
CA GLY A 240 -8.42 17.70 -28.30
C GLY A 240 -7.22 17.49 -29.23
N LYS A 241 -6.06 17.00 -28.71
CA LYS A 241 -4.80 16.82 -29.47
C LYS A 241 -4.08 15.53 -29.20
N TYR A 242 -4.43 14.87 -28.10
CA TYR A 242 -3.76 13.69 -27.59
C TYR A 242 -4.82 12.64 -27.25
N HIS A 243 -4.42 11.37 -27.19
CA HIS A 243 -5.26 10.32 -26.62
C HIS A 243 -4.86 10.09 -25.16
N ALA A 244 -5.74 10.40 -24.24
CA ALA A 244 -5.46 10.37 -22.81
C ALA A 244 -5.90 9.06 -22.16
N TYR A 245 -4.98 8.41 -21.45
CA TYR A 245 -5.19 7.20 -20.68
C TYR A 245 -4.75 7.42 -19.24
N GLY A 246 -5.34 6.69 -18.28
CA GLY A 246 -4.88 6.62 -16.91
C GLY A 246 -4.70 5.17 -16.49
N ILE A 247 -3.66 4.86 -15.74
CA ILE A 247 -3.42 3.50 -15.21
C ILE A 247 -3.51 3.56 -13.69
N THR A 248 -4.41 2.76 -13.11
CA THR A 248 -4.42 2.51 -11.67
C THR A 248 -3.42 1.40 -11.35
N ARG A 249 -2.48 1.71 -10.47
CA ARG A 249 -1.40 0.79 -10.03
C ARG A 249 -1.98 -0.47 -9.39
N ARG A 250 -1.27 -1.62 -9.53
CA ARG A 250 -1.60 -2.83 -8.77
C ARG A 250 -1.70 -2.52 -7.28
N GLY A 251 -2.60 -3.20 -6.58
CA GLY A 251 -2.87 -2.95 -5.16
C GLY A 251 -3.91 -1.88 -4.88
N PHE A 252 -4.37 -1.12 -5.90
CA PHE A 252 -5.32 -0.02 -5.73
C PHE A 252 -6.49 -0.10 -6.72
N GLY A 253 -7.61 0.54 -6.37
CA GLY A 253 -8.81 0.62 -7.21
C GLY A 253 -9.35 -0.75 -7.62
N GLU A 254 -9.72 -0.87 -8.88
CA GLU A 254 -10.19 -2.12 -9.49
C GLU A 254 -9.01 -2.98 -10.02
N SER A 255 -7.78 -2.52 -9.87
CA SER A 255 -6.59 -3.30 -10.22
C SER A 255 -6.38 -4.46 -9.25
N SER A 256 -5.81 -5.56 -9.76
CA SER A 256 -5.45 -6.73 -8.96
C SER A 256 -4.50 -6.38 -7.82
N ASP A 257 -4.60 -7.16 -6.74
CA ASP A 257 -3.87 -6.98 -5.48
C ASP A 257 -3.00 -8.21 -5.18
N PRO A 258 -1.90 -8.42 -5.92
CA PRO A 258 -0.99 -9.53 -5.64
C PRO A 258 -0.34 -9.37 -4.27
N THR A 259 0.24 -10.46 -3.75
CA THR A 259 0.91 -10.47 -2.43
C THR A 259 1.92 -9.33 -2.33
N PRO A 260 1.81 -8.45 -1.30
CA PRO A 260 2.73 -7.34 -1.13
C PRO A 260 4.15 -7.82 -0.78
N ASN A 261 5.06 -7.68 -1.73
CA ASN A 261 6.50 -7.96 -1.61
C ASN A 261 7.27 -7.20 -2.71
N ASP A 262 8.59 -7.19 -2.63
CA ASP A 262 9.45 -6.48 -3.58
C ASP A 262 9.31 -7.01 -5.02
N ASP A 263 9.07 -8.32 -5.22
CA ASP A 263 8.88 -8.90 -6.55
C ASP A 263 7.64 -8.35 -7.27
N ASN A 264 6.59 -8.01 -6.49
CA ASN A 264 5.33 -7.53 -7.01
C ASN A 264 5.21 -6.00 -7.03
N TYR A 265 5.99 -5.28 -6.23
CA TYR A 265 5.77 -3.84 -6.02
C TYR A 265 7.03 -2.97 -6.10
N SER A 266 8.17 -3.52 -6.55
CA SER A 266 9.35 -2.68 -6.81
C SER A 266 9.07 -1.67 -7.93
N SER A 267 9.76 -0.53 -7.90
CA SER A 267 9.63 0.52 -8.93
C SER A 267 9.83 -0.02 -10.35
N ASP A 268 10.73 -0.98 -10.53
CA ASP A 268 10.96 -1.62 -11.82
C ASP A 268 9.78 -2.50 -12.25
N ARG A 269 9.18 -3.26 -11.32
CA ARG A 269 7.98 -4.06 -11.59
C ARG A 269 6.80 -3.16 -11.99
N LEU A 270 6.61 -2.06 -11.27
CA LEU A 270 5.54 -1.11 -11.57
C LEU A 270 5.77 -0.41 -12.92
N GLY A 271 7.02 -0.11 -13.27
CA GLY A 271 7.40 0.37 -14.60
C GLY A 271 7.12 -0.67 -15.70
N ASP A 272 7.40 -1.94 -15.45
CA ASP A 272 7.12 -3.04 -16.39
C ASP A 272 5.62 -3.24 -16.61
N ASP A 273 4.79 -3.01 -15.59
CA ASP A 273 3.33 -2.98 -15.72
C ASP A 273 2.86 -1.91 -16.70
N VAL A 274 3.40 -0.70 -16.61
CA VAL A 274 3.07 0.39 -17.55
C VAL A 274 3.44 0.00 -18.97
N LEU A 275 4.62 -0.62 -19.17
CA LEU A 275 5.04 -1.11 -20.49
C LEU A 275 4.14 -2.24 -21.00
N ALA A 276 3.68 -3.13 -20.12
CA ALA A 276 2.74 -4.19 -20.49
C ALA A 276 1.38 -3.62 -20.93
N VAL A 277 0.87 -2.58 -20.26
CA VAL A 277 -0.34 -1.87 -20.68
C VAL A 277 -0.14 -1.21 -22.04
N ILE A 278 0.99 -0.52 -22.26
CA ILE A 278 1.35 0.08 -23.54
C ILE A 278 1.30 -0.95 -24.68
N ALA A 279 1.90 -2.13 -24.45
CA ALA A 279 1.91 -3.21 -25.43
C ALA A 279 0.50 -3.80 -25.65
N ALA A 280 -0.27 -4.06 -24.57
CA ALA A 280 -1.61 -4.63 -24.65
C ALA A 280 -2.63 -3.72 -25.35
N LEU A 281 -2.43 -2.39 -25.28
CA LEU A 281 -3.24 -1.41 -25.97
C LEU A 281 -2.70 -1.06 -27.38
N ASP A 282 -1.64 -1.75 -27.83
CA ASP A 282 -1.02 -1.53 -29.15
C ASP A 282 -0.44 -0.11 -29.32
N LEU A 283 -0.02 0.55 -28.25
CA LEU A 283 0.47 1.93 -28.29
C LEU A 283 1.97 2.05 -28.67
N ASP A 284 2.69 0.93 -28.79
CA ASP A 284 4.11 0.87 -29.19
C ASP A 284 4.33 0.27 -30.59
N LYS A 285 3.26 0.14 -31.38
CA LYS A 285 3.37 -0.38 -32.75
C LYS A 285 4.27 0.47 -33.63
N PRO A 286 5.08 -0.14 -34.51
CA PRO A 286 5.90 0.60 -35.46
C PRO A 286 5.07 1.57 -36.31
N GLY A 287 5.54 2.81 -36.43
CA GLY A 287 4.84 3.85 -37.20
C GLY A 287 3.81 4.66 -36.39
N LEU A 288 3.58 4.28 -35.13
CA LEU A 288 2.78 5.11 -34.21
C LEU A 288 3.69 6.02 -33.36
N PRO A 289 3.15 7.17 -32.91
CA PRO A 289 3.86 8.04 -31.97
C PRO A 289 4.02 7.34 -30.63
N LYS A 290 5.26 7.27 -30.13
CA LYS A 290 5.52 6.74 -28.79
C LYS A 290 4.80 7.56 -27.74
N PRO A 291 4.27 6.91 -26.68
CA PRO A 291 3.55 7.61 -25.61
C PRO A 291 4.44 8.58 -24.82
N VAL A 292 3.79 9.53 -24.16
CA VAL A 292 4.37 10.34 -23.09
C VAL A 292 3.74 9.89 -21.78
N LEU A 293 4.57 9.67 -20.76
CA LEU A 293 4.10 9.34 -19.42
C LEU A 293 4.02 10.59 -18.57
N VAL A 294 2.97 10.69 -17.77
CA VAL A 294 2.71 11.77 -16.83
C VAL A 294 2.53 11.14 -15.45
N GLY A 295 3.45 11.38 -14.55
CA GLY A 295 3.41 10.80 -13.21
C GLY A 295 3.26 11.85 -12.12
N HIS A 296 2.44 11.56 -11.12
CA HIS A 296 2.28 12.37 -9.93
C HIS A 296 2.92 11.69 -8.71
N SER A 297 3.68 12.47 -7.93
CA SER A 297 4.25 12.01 -6.66
C SER A 297 5.12 10.75 -6.85
N ILE A 298 4.83 9.64 -6.17
CA ILE A 298 5.56 8.37 -6.25
C ILE A 298 5.63 7.79 -7.67
N ALA A 299 4.70 8.15 -8.56
CA ALA A 299 4.74 7.70 -9.96
C ALA A 299 6.01 8.17 -10.70
N GLY A 300 6.75 9.11 -10.14
CA GLY A 300 8.09 9.44 -10.59
C GLY A 300 9.04 8.24 -10.63
N GLU A 301 8.85 7.27 -9.77
CA GLU A 301 9.63 6.02 -9.73
C GLU A 301 9.39 5.18 -11.01
N GLU A 302 8.12 4.97 -11.42
CA GLU A 302 7.80 4.27 -12.67
C GLU A 302 8.33 5.02 -13.89
N LEU A 303 8.20 6.34 -13.89
CA LEU A 303 8.74 7.18 -14.97
C LEU A 303 10.25 7.02 -15.08
N SER A 304 10.95 7.11 -13.96
CA SER A 304 12.42 7.03 -13.90
C SER A 304 12.94 5.64 -14.20
N SER A 305 12.23 4.59 -13.75
CA SER A 305 12.48 3.20 -14.11
C SER A 305 12.44 3.03 -15.64
N ILE A 306 11.36 3.46 -16.29
CA ILE A 306 11.19 3.35 -17.74
C ILE A 306 12.21 4.24 -18.47
N GLY A 307 12.41 5.47 -18.02
CA GLY A 307 13.34 6.43 -18.62
C GLY A 307 14.81 5.98 -18.56
N SER A 308 15.15 5.19 -17.57
CA SER A 308 16.50 4.61 -17.38
C SER A 308 16.68 3.31 -18.16
N ARG A 309 15.74 2.35 -18.00
CA ARG A 309 15.85 0.98 -18.52
C ARG A 309 15.33 0.84 -19.96
N HIS A 310 14.27 1.58 -20.32
CA HIS A 310 13.54 1.44 -21.57
C HIS A 310 13.30 2.79 -22.28
N PRO A 311 14.31 3.67 -22.46
CA PRO A 311 14.14 5.01 -23.01
C PRO A 311 13.60 5.02 -24.44
N ASP A 312 13.72 3.92 -25.15
CA ASP A 312 13.21 3.74 -26.52
C ASP A 312 11.69 3.49 -26.57
N LYS A 313 11.02 3.21 -25.45
CA LYS A 313 9.58 2.92 -25.39
C LYS A 313 8.70 4.16 -25.30
N VAL A 314 9.24 5.26 -24.85
CA VAL A 314 8.50 6.50 -24.61
C VAL A 314 9.16 7.69 -25.33
N SER A 315 8.42 8.76 -25.58
CA SER A 315 8.94 9.96 -26.23
C SER A 315 9.15 11.13 -25.27
N GLY A 316 8.63 11.06 -24.06
CA GLY A 316 8.76 12.08 -23.04
C GLY A 316 8.25 11.63 -21.68
N LEU A 317 8.75 12.26 -20.62
CA LEU A 317 8.34 12.04 -19.24
C LEU A 317 7.94 13.38 -18.62
N ILE A 318 6.82 13.41 -17.92
CA ILE A 318 6.32 14.62 -17.23
C ILE A 318 6.11 14.27 -15.76
N TYR A 319 6.91 14.88 -14.91
CA TYR A 319 6.91 14.69 -13.45
C TYR A 319 6.07 15.80 -12.81
N LEU A 320 4.97 15.45 -12.15
CA LEU A 320 4.08 16.36 -11.45
C LEU A 320 4.32 16.24 -9.94
N GLU A 321 5.13 17.11 -9.37
CA GLU A 321 5.49 17.12 -7.93
C GLU A 321 5.98 15.73 -7.44
N CYS A 322 6.91 15.14 -8.18
CA CYS A 322 7.49 13.83 -7.83
C CYS A 322 8.63 13.94 -6.83
N SER A 323 8.63 14.95 -5.97
CA SER A 323 9.61 15.27 -4.90
C SER A 323 10.95 14.56 -5.05
N GLY A 324 11.89 15.12 -5.73
CA GLY A 324 13.26 14.67 -6.01
C GLY A 324 13.66 13.21 -5.78
N THR A 325 13.28 12.62 -4.65
CA THR A 325 13.57 11.22 -4.31
C THR A 325 12.88 10.23 -5.23
N HIS A 326 11.62 10.48 -5.59
CA HIS A 326 10.84 9.62 -6.49
C HIS A 326 11.14 9.86 -7.99
N SER A 327 12.03 10.79 -8.33
CA SER A 327 12.33 11.09 -9.73
C SER A 327 13.79 10.90 -10.09
N PHE A 328 14.72 11.28 -9.19
CA PHE A 328 16.14 11.26 -9.47
C PHE A 328 16.94 11.18 -8.16
N TYR A 329 17.84 10.21 -8.08
CA TYR A 329 18.74 10.08 -6.94
C TYR A 329 19.99 10.95 -7.13
N ASP A 330 20.14 11.96 -6.28
CA ASP A 330 21.31 12.82 -6.25
C ASP A 330 22.47 12.20 -5.48
N ARG A 331 23.44 11.63 -6.20
CA ARG A 331 24.63 11.01 -5.61
C ARG A 331 25.48 11.94 -4.74
N ALA A 332 25.35 13.26 -4.92
CA ALA A 332 26.16 14.22 -4.16
C ALA A 332 25.63 14.45 -2.74
N HIS A 333 24.32 14.35 -2.57
CA HIS A 333 23.66 14.59 -1.28
C HIS A 333 23.10 13.34 -0.63
N GLY A 334 22.76 12.32 -1.43
CA GLY A 334 22.08 11.11 -0.99
C GLY A 334 20.61 11.32 -0.63
N ASP A 335 19.98 10.24 -0.23
CA ASP A 335 18.66 10.24 0.38
C ASP A 335 18.55 9.09 1.38
N LEU A 336 18.36 9.43 2.65
CA LEU A 336 18.38 8.46 3.75
C LEU A 336 17.45 7.27 3.54
N HIS A 337 16.26 7.50 2.98
CA HIS A 337 15.29 6.42 2.74
C HIS A 337 15.79 5.46 1.66
N LEU A 338 16.19 5.98 0.50
CA LEU A 338 16.71 5.17 -0.60
C LEU A 338 18.04 4.49 -0.25
N ASP A 339 18.88 5.15 0.55
CA ASP A 339 20.16 4.58 1.01
C ASP A 339 19.94 3.44 2.01
N MET A 340 18.93 3.55 2.90
CA MET A 340 18.54 2.45 3.78
C MET A 340 18.00 1.23 3.00
N ILE A 341 17.15 1.45 1.99
CA ILE A 341 16.64 0.38 1.11
C ILE A 341 17.81 -0.29 0.38
N ASP A 342 18.70 0.48 -0.22
CA ASP A 342 19.85 -0.02 -0.97
C ASP A 342 20.77 -0.87 -0.10
N VAL A 343 21.08 -0.40 1.13
CA VAL A 343 21.89 -1.17 2.09
C VAL A 343 21.17 -2.43 2.55
N ARG A 344 19.86 -2.37 2.84
CA ARG A 344 19.06 -3.54 3.16
C ARG A 344 19.16 -4.60 2.05
N ASN A 345 18.92 -4.21 0.80
CA ASN A 345 18.95 -5.11 -0.34
C ASN A 345 20.34 -5.76 -0.52
N LYS A 346 21.42 -4.99 -0.29
CA LYS A 346 22.80 -5.51 -0.33
C LYS A 346 23.08 -6.49 0.81
N ILE A 347 22.54 -6.26 2.00
CA ILE A 347 22.64 -7.20 3.14
C ILE A 347 21.88 -8.48 2.81
N GLU A 348 20.66 -8.38 2.27
CA GLU A 348 19.84 -9.55 1.90
C GLU A 348 20.53 -10.42 0.84
N GLN A 349 21.29 -9.85 -0.08
CA GLN A 349 22.09 -10.60 -1.06
C GLN A 349 23.23 -11.41 -0.42
N LEU A 350 23.75 -10.97 0.72
CA LEU A 350 24.83 -11.66 1.42
C LEU A 350 24.34 -12.73 2.41
N LEU A 351 23.08 -12.64 2.88
CA LEU A 351 22.54 -13.55 3.90
C LEU A 351 22.52 -15.03 3.49
N PRO A 352 22.16 -15.43 2.24
CA PRO A 352 22.11 -16.83 1.86
C PRO A 352 23.45 -17.54 1.98
N ASP A 353 24.56 -16.83 1.71
CA ASP A 353 25.91 -17.41 1.68
C ASP A 353 26.56 -17.47 3.07
N GLY A 354 25.92 -16.89 4.10
CA GLY A 354 26.36 -16.98 5.49
C GLY A 354 27.77 -16.47 5.76
N GLY A 355 28.33 -15.64 4.84
CA GLY A 355 29.71 -15.17 4.89
C GLY A 355 30.73 -16.21 4.43
N ASP A 356 30.35 -17.14 3.52
CA ASP A 356 31.30 -18.07 2.90
C ASP A 356 32.47 -17.29 2.28
N PRO A 357 33.72 -17.49 2.74
CA PRO A 357 34.88 -16.78 2.21
C PRO A 357 35.21 -17.15 0.75
N SER A 358 34.60 -18.16 0.18
CA SER A 358 34.73 -18.57 -1.23
C SER A 358 33.68 -17.94 -2.16
N GLY A 359 32.71 -17.18 -1.59
CA GLY A 359 31.70 -16.46 -2.34
C GLY A 359 32.24 -15.29 -3.17
N PRO A 360 31.45 -14.72 -4.09
CA PRO A 360 31.85 -13.57 -4.88
C PRO A 360 32.13 -12.34 -3.98
N ILE A 361 33.18 -11.58 -4.28
CA ILE A 361 33.59 -10.43 -3.48
C ILE A 361 32.74 -9.19 -3.76
N GLU A 362 32.17 -9.09 -4.97
CA GLU A 362 31.47 -7.91 -5.48
C GLU A 362 30.27 -7.46 -4.61
N PRO A 363 29.41 -8.36 -4.08
CA PRO A 363 28.32 -7.94 -3.21
C PRO A 363 28.83 -7.33 -1.88
N THR A 364 29.92 -7.87 -1.34
CA THR A 364 30.56 -7.36 -0.12
C THR A 364 31.16 -5.99 -0.35
N GLU A 365 31.89 -5.79 -1.45
CA GLU A 365 32.47 -4.50 -1.84
C GLU A 365 31.36 -3.46 -2.11
N ALA A 366 30.27 -3.86 -2.77
CA ALA A 366 29.13 -2.98 -3.01
C ALA A 366 28.47 -2.52 -1.72
N LEU A 367 28.32 -3.40 -0.73
CA LEU A 367 27.81 -3.03 0.60
C LEU A 367 28.78 -2.05 1.30
N LEU A 368 30.07 -2.38 1.35
CA LEU A 368 31.07 -1.53 1.97
C LEU A 368 31.13 -0.12 1.34
N ALA A 369 30.93 -0.02 0.03
CA ALA A 369 30.89 1.26 -0.68
C ALA A 369 29.64 2.10 -0.36
N ALA A 370 28.52 1.47 0.02
CA ALA A 370 27.27 2.17 0.37
C ALA A 370 27.26 2.70 1.81
N LEU A 371 27.93 2.02 2.75
CA LEU A 371 27.87 2.35 4.18
C LEU A 371 28.30 3.77 4.56
N PRO A 372 29.38 4.39 4.00
CA PRO A 372 29.80 5.73 4.40
C PRO A 372 28.76 6.81 4.10
N GLN A 373 28.00 6.69 3.01
CA GLN A 373 26.94 7.63 2.68
C GLN A 373 25.79 7.50 3.69
N LEU A 374 25.33 6.27 3.94
CA LEU A 374 24.27 6.00 4.93
C LEU A 374 24.70 6.46 6.35
N GLU A 375 25.95 6.22 6.76
CA GLU A 375 26.45 6.66 8.05
C GLU A 375 26.36 8.19 8.20
N LYS A 376 26.80 8.94 7.16
CA LYS A 376 26.70 10.40 7.13
C LYS A 376 25.27 10.88 7.29
N GLU A 377 24.34 10.30 6.56
CA GLU A 377 22.93 10.69 6.60
C GLU A 377 22.27 10.39 7.94
N LEU A 378 22.58 9.24 8.54
CA LEU A 378 22.12 8.89 9.88
C LEU A 378 22.67 9.89 10.92
N GLN A 379 23.93 10.30 10.81
CA GLN A 379 24.51 11.33 11.68
C GLN A 379 23.81 12.68 11.52
N ASP A 380 23.48 13.08 10.29
CA ASP A 380 22.76 14.32 10.00
C ASP A 380 21.30 14.23 10.49
N GLN A 381 20.65 13.09 10.37
CA GLN A 381 19.33 12.84 10.94
C GLN A 381 19.32 12.93 12.47
N VAL A 382 20.32 12.37 13.14
CA VAL A 382 20.48 12.49 14.61
C VAL A 382 20.63 13.95 15.03
N LYS A 383 21.46 14.74 14.33
CA LYS A 383 21.59 16.19 14.61
C LYS A 383 20.27 16.93 14.45
N LEU A 384 19.53 16.62 13.38
CA LEU A 384 18.21 17.21 13.14
C LEU A 384 17.22 16.85 14.26
N GLN A 385 17.17 15.60 14.66
CA GLN A 385 16.30 15.13 15.75
C GLN A 385 16.66 15.77 17.09
N GLN A 386 17.95 15.98 17.37
CA GLN A 386 18.40 16.68 18.58
C GLN A 386 18.06 18.18 18.58
N ALA A 387 18.02 18.80 17.39
CA ALA A 387 17.69 20.22 17.22
C ALA A 387 16.17 20.48 17.31
N VAL A 388 15.36 19.48 17.02
CA VAL A 388 13.89 19.57 17.09
C VAL A 388 13.44 19.02 18.44
N ALA A 389 12.71 19.82 19.23
CA ALA A 389 12.11 19.32 20.46
C ALA A 389 11.25 18.08 20.14
N PRO A 390 11.37 16.98 20.90
CA PRO A 390 10.60 15.79 20.63
C PRO A 390 9.11 16.13 20.59
N PRO A 391 8.35 15.61 19.62
CA PRO A 391 6.90 15.78 19.62
C PRO A 391 6.38 15.24 20.95
N THR A 392 5.40 15.92 21.53
CA THR A 392 4.70 15.40 22.71
C THR A 392 4.21 13.99 22.32
N PRO A 393 4.61 12.93 23.03
CA PRO A 393 4.19 11.58 22.67
C PRO A 393 2.67 11.55 22.63
N GLY A 394 2.10 11.35 21.46
CA GLY A 394 0.69 10.97 21.34
C GLY A 394 0.49 9.61 22.03
N PRO A 395 -0.74 9.26 22.41
CA PRO A 395 -1.01 7.96 22.98
C PRO A 395 -0.50 6.89 21.99
N SER A 396 0.54 6.16 22.41
CA SER A 396 1.02 5.03 21.64
C SER A 396 -0.08 3.97 21.63
N LEU A 397 -0.55 3.60 20.43
CA LEU A 397 -1.36 2.40 20.30
C LEU A 397 -0.53 1.21 20.80
N PRO A 398 -1.11 0.32 21.61
CA PRO A 398 -0.43 -0.92 21.96
C PRO A 398 -0.06 -1.64 20.65
N PRO A 399 1.12 -2.30 20.61
CA PRO A 399 1.52 -3.07 19.45
C PRO A 399 0.41 -4.04 19.08
N ASP A 400 0.06 -4.10 17.79
CA ASP A 400 -0.95 -5.04 17.32
C ASP A 400 -0.43 -6.46 17.60
N PRO A 401 -1.11 -7.27 18.41
CA PRO A 401 -0.72 -8.66 18.64
C PRO A 401 -0.80 -9.51 17.36
N HIS A 402 -1.46 -8.99 16.31
CA HIS A 402 -1.54 -9.58 14.98
C HIS A 402 -0.99 -8.55 13.97
N PRO A 403 0.36 -8.48 13.81
CA PRO A 403 0.93 -7.55 12.83
C PRO A 403 0.31 -7.80 11.46
N THR A 404 -0.19 -6.74 10.85
CA THR A 404 -0.76 -6.76 9.51
C THR A 404 0.26 -7.33 8.53
N THR A 405 -0.19 -8.17 7.62
CA THR A 405 0.56 -8.47 6.39
C THR A 405 0.95 -7.14 5.74
N ALA A 406 2.15 -7.08 5.17
CA ALA A 406 2.60 -5.90 4.44
C ALA A 406 1.50 -5.42 3.49
N SER A 407 1.23 -4.11 3.48
CA SER A 407 0.27 -3.53 2.54
C SER A 407 0.96 -3.24 1.21
N ALA A 408 0.19 -3.15 0.12
CA ALA A 408 0.71 -2.68 -1.18
C ALA A 408 1.46 -1.34 -1.03
N PHE A 409 0.91 -0.42 -0.22
CA PHE A 409 1.54 0.85 0.12
C PHE A 409 2.96 0.65 0.70
N ALA A 410 3.10 -0.17 1.74
CA ALA A 410 4.40 -0.42 2.36
C ALA A 410 5.38 -1.12 1.41
N ALA A 411 4.88 -2.05 0.57
CA ALA A 411 5.70 -2.75 -0.40
C ALA A 411 6.22 -1.81 -1.50
N ILE A 412 5.40 -0.86 -1.98
CA ILE A 412 5.83 0.16 -2.95
C ILE A 412 6.93 1.03 -2.35
N VAL A 413 6.70 1.58 -1.15
CA VAL A 413 7.69 2.45 -0.48
C VAL A 413 9.00 1.70 -0.21
N SER A 414 8.94 0.42 0.18
CA SER A 414 10.15 -0.38 0.39
C SER A 414 10.80 -0.86 -0.91
N GLY A 415 10.08 -0.83 -2.02
CA GLY A 415 10.54 -1.23 -3.34
C GLY A 415 11.07 -0.08 -4.22
N GLU A 416 11.25 1.13 -3.66
CA GLU A 416 11.82 2.27 -4.38
C GLU A 416 13.29 2.03 -4.76
N HIS A 417 13.71 2.58 -5.91
CA HIS A 417 15.04 2.40 -6.47
C HIS A 417 15.77 3.73 -6.71
N LYS A 418 17.10 3.68 -6.80
CA LYS A 418 17.95 4.82 -7.13
C LYS A 418 18.10 4.98 -8.63
N TYR A 419 17.42 5.93 -9.24
CA TYR A 419 17.62 6.27 -10.66
C TYR A 419 18.52 7.49 -10.79
N THR A 420 19.68 7.33 -11.42
CA THR A 420 20.71 8.35 -11.58
C THR A 420 20.92 8.78 -13.04
N GLU A 421 20.23 8.12 -13.98
CA GLU A 421 20.27 8.43 -15.40
C GLU A 421 18.87 8.35 -16.00
N ILE A 422 18.37 9.44 -16.55
CA ILE A 422 17.11 9.51 -17.29
C ILE A 422 17.44 9.97 -18.72
N LYS A 423 17.22 9.08 -19.70
CA LYS A 423 17.67 9.28 -21.09
C LYS A 423 16.57 9.77 -22.02
N VAL A 424 15.44 10.19 -21.47
CA VAL A 424 14.25 10.62 -22.20
C VAL A 424 14.04 12.12 -22.01
N PRO A 425 13.60 12.88 -23.02
CA PRO A 425 13.18 14.27 -22.83
C PRO A 425 12.20 14.38 -21.67
N SER A 426 12.46 15.27 -20.73
CA SER A 426 11.70 15.33 -19.47
C SER A 426 11.22 16.75 -19.17
N LEU A 427 10.05 16.84 -18.54
CA LEU A 427 9.51 18.04 -17.93
C LEU A 427 9.21 17.73 -16.47
N ALA A 428 9.71 18.56 -15.54
CA ALA A 428 9.43 18.39 -14.14
C ALA A 428 8.87 19.67 -13.52
N PHE A 429 7.82 19.52 -12.74
CA PHE A 429 7.25 20.59 -11.92
C PHE A 429 7.54 20.31 -10.46
N PHE A 430 8.03 21.32 -9.75
CA PHE A 430 8.30 21.27 -8.32
C PHE A 430 7.57 22.40 -7.62
N ALA A 431 6.91 22.12 -6.51
CA ALA A 431 6.43 23.13 -5.58
C ALA A 431 7.63 23.72 -4.82
N VAL A 432 7.98 24.98 -5.09
CA VAL A 432 9.17 25.62 -4.49
C VAL A 432 8.80 27.03 -4.02
N PRO A 433 8.44 27.20 -2.74
CA PRO A 433 8.05 26.21 -1.73
C PRO A 433 6.64 25.64 -1.94
N HIS A 434 6.27 24.64 -1.14
CA HIS A 434 4.87 24.23 -1.00
C HIS A 434 4.01 25.30 -0.34
N ASP A 435 2.70 25.25 -0.55
CA ASP A 435 1.73 26.01 0.25
C ASP A 435 1.61 25.41 1.64
N LEU A 436 2.31 25.99 2.60
CA LEU A 436 2.27 25.60 4.00
C LEU A 436 1.36 26.51 4.83
N SER A 437 0.50 27.32 4.23
CA SER A 437 -0.34 28.31 4.91
C SER A 437 -1.24 27.72 6.01
N ARG A 438 -1.58 26.44 5.91
CA ARG A 438 -2.38 25.68 6.89
C ARG A 438 -1.56 24.93 7.93
N VAL A 439 -0.24 24.93 7.80
CA VAL A 439 0.67 24.19 8.70
C VAL A 439 1.01 25.09 9.88
N PHE A 440 0.71 24.66 11.10
CA PHE A 440 0.92 25.38 12.36
C PHE A 440 0.34 26.82 12.37
N PRO A 441 -0.94 27.02 12.07
CA PRO A 441 -1.54 28.36 11.94
C PRO A 441 -1.50 29.17 13.24
N GLY A 442 -1.36 28.52 14.41
CA GLY A 442 -1.25 29.14 15.73
C GLY A 442 0.18 29.37 16.22
N ASP A 443 1.22 28.98 15.45
CA ASP A 443 2.63 29.11 15.84
C ASP A 443 3.46 29.68 14.66
N PRO A 444 3.53 31.01 14.55
CA PRO A 444 4.25 31.67 13.45
C PRO A 444 5.75 31.34 13.39
N ALA A 445 6.39 31.12 14.53
CA ALA A 445 7.82 30.81 14.57
C ALA A 445 8.08 29.40 14.03
N ARG A 446 7.28 28.41 14.43
CA ARG A 446 7.35 27.05 13.93
C ARG A 446 6.97 26.98 12.45
N HIS A 447 5.92 27.71 12.05
CA HIS A 447 5.53 27.82 10.62
C HIS A 447 6.71 28.34 9.78
N ALA A 448 7.34 29.46 10.19
CA ALA A 448 8.47 30.04 9.46
C ALA A 448 9.66 29.08 9.36
N ALA A 449 9.96 28.34 10.41
CA ALA A 449 11.06 27.35 10.41
C ALA A 449 10.77 26.19 9.43
N VAL A 450 9.53 25.68 9.42
CA VAL A 450 9.13 24.60 8.50
C VAL A 450 9.12 25.10 7.05
N ALA A 451 8.59 26.30 6.79
CA ALA A 451 8.58 26.89 5.46
C ALA A 451 10.01 27.14 4.92
N ALA A 452 10.94 27.59 5.77
CA ALA A 452 12.33 27.76 5.38
C ALA A 452 13.00 26.41 5.07
N ALA A 453 12.74 25.38 5.85
CA ALA A 453 13.27 24.04 5.62
C ALA A 453 12.71 23.41 4.33
N ASP A 454 11.42 23.58 4.10
CA ASP A 454 10.77 23.14 2.86
C ASP A 454 11.35 23.82 1.64
N LEU A 455 11.43 25.15 1.63
CA LEU A 455 12.03 25.92 0.54
C LEU A 455 13.46 25.45 0.24
N ALA A 456 14.28 25.25 1.26
CA ALA A 456 15.66 24.80 1.11
C ALA A 456 15.71 23.39 0.50
N ARG A 457 14.87 22.46 0.99
CA ARG A 457 14.77 21.08 0.50
C ARG A 457 14.30 21.05 -0.95
N GLN A 458 13.19 21.69 -1.27
CA GLN A 458 12.61 21.67 -2.62
C GLN A 458 13.52 22.37 -3.65
N THR A 459 14.18 23.47 -3.26
CA THR A 459 15.17 24.11 -4.11
C THR A 459 16.32 23.17 -4.44
N ARG A 460 16.87 22.45 -3.45
CA ARG A 460 17.95 21.47 -3.65
C ARG A 460 17.51 20.36 -4.59
N LEU A 461 16.32 19.77 -4.39
CA LEU A 461 15.80 18.66 -5.19
C LEU A 461 15.56 19.09 -6.66
N ALA A 462 14.96 20.24 -6.86
CA ALA A 462 14.75 20.80 -8.21
C ALA A 462 16.05 21.08 -8.94
N ASN A 463 17.06 21.62 -8.23
CA ASN A 463 18.40 21.87 -8.78
C ASN A 463 19.14 20.57 -9.12
N ALA A 464 19.03 19.55 -8.26
CA ALA A 464 19.64 18.24 -8.49
C ALA A 464 19.05 17.55 -9.73
N PHE A 465 17.72 17.58 -9.88
CA PHE A 465 17.07 17.05 -11.07
C PHE A 465 17.49 17.80 -12.35
N GLU A 466 17.50 19.14 -12.31
CA GLU A 466 17.89 19.97 -13.44
C GLU A 466 19.36 19.74 -13.87
N ALA A 467 20.24 19.55 -12.91
CA ALA A 467 21.65 19.26 -13.17
C ALA A 467 21.90 17.81 -13.62
N GLY A 468 21.17 16.85 -13.04
CA GLY A 468 21.36 15.42 -13.27
C GLY A 468 20.65 14.88 -14.52
N VAL A 469 19.62 15.59 -15.03
CA VAL A 469 18.87 15.22 -16.22
C VAL A 469 19.00 16.31 -17.29
N PRO A 470 20.05 16.29 -18.13
CA PRO A 470 20.35 17.38 -19.08
C PRO A 470 19.25 17.66 -20.12
N SER A 471 18.39 16.66 -20.39
CA SER A 471 17.23 16.80 -21.29
C SER A 471 16.00 17.41 -20.59
N ALA A 472 16.06 17.67 -19.30
CA ALA A 472 14.91 18.13 -18.54
C ALA A 472 14.70 19.64 -18.64
N LYS A 473 13.42 20.04 -18.69
CA LYS A 473 12.96 21.36 -18.34
C LYS A 473 12.36 21.33 -16.94
N VAL A 474 12.87 22.13 -16.02
CA VAL A 474 12.33 22.23 -14.67
C VAL A 474 11.53 23.52 -14.51
N ILE A 475 10.30 23.40 -13.99
CA ILE A 475 9.40 24.51 -13.67
C ILE A 475 9.17 24.52 -12.16
N ARG A 476 9.50 25.61 -11.51
CA ARG A 476 9.31 25.84 -10.09
C ARG A 476 8.04 26.64 -9.88
N LEU A 477 7.08 26.08 -9.13
CA LEU A 477 5.78 26.68 -8.82
C LEU A 477 5.81 27.20 -7.39
N PRO A 478 5.76 28.51 -7.14
CA PRO A 478 5.76 29.03 -5.79
C PRO A 478 4.41 28.81 -5.10
N ASN A 479 4.44 28.39 -3.85
CA ASN A 479 3.25 28.17 -3.01
C ASN A 479 2.22 27.24 -3.67
N ALA A 480 2.70 26.19 -4.32
CA ALA A 480 1.86 25.18 -4.91
C ALA A 480 1.51 24.09 -3.89
N ASP A 481 0.36 23.49 -4.06
CA ASP A 481 -0.07 22.28 -3.34
C ASP A 481 0.68 21.05 -3.90
N HIS A 482 0.65 19.92 -3.21
CA HIS A 482 1.16 18.65 -3.74
C HIS A 482 0.43 18.24 -5.03
N TYR A 483 -0.87 18.48 -5.12
CA TYR A 483 -1.67 18.28 -6.33
C TYR A 483 -1.60 19.52 -7.26
N ILE A 484 -0.42 19.81 -7.78
CA ILE A 484 -0.14 21.01 -8.60
C ILE A 484 -1.06 21.18 -9.82
N PHE A 485 -1.55 20.08 -10.39
CA PHE A 485 -2.51 20.09 -11.50
C PHE A 485 -3.93 20.53 -11.07
N ARG A 486 -4.16 20.70 -9.75
CA ARG A 486 -5.37 21.31 -9.17
C ARG A 486 -5.09 22.74 -8.71
N SER A 487 -4.04 22.95 -7.91
CA SER A 487 -3.72 24.27 -7.34
C SER A 487 -3.17 25.25 -8.36
N ASN A 488 -2.34 24.79 -9.29
CA ASN A 488 -1.65 25.60 -10.31
C ASN A 488 -1.96 25.12 -11.74
N GLU A 489 -3.21 24.71 -11.96
CA GLU A 489 -3.65 24.06 -13.19
C GLU A 489 -3.22 24.82 -14.47
N SER A 490 -3.40 26.14 -14.50
CA SER A 490 -3.09 26.96 -15.68
C SER A 490 -1.61 26.93 -16.06
N GLU A 491 -0.72 26.96 -15.06
CA GLU A 491 0.73 26.90 -15.23
C GLU A 491 1.16 25.51 -15.69
N VAL A 492 0.58 24.46 -15.08
CA VAL A 492 0.87 23.07 -15.43
C VAL A 492 0.42 22.77 -16.85
N LEU A 493 -0.81 23.14 -17.23
CA LEU A 493 -1.33 22.98 -18.60
C LEU A 493 -0.45 23.69 -19.62
N ARG A 494 -0.05 24.93 -19.35
CA ARG A 494 0.84 25.69 -20.25
C ARG A 494 2.20 25.00 -20.41
N GLY A 495 2.83 24.62 -19.29
CA GLY A 495 4.13 23.93 -19.31
C GLY A 495 4.09 22.62 -20.05
N MET A 496 3.04 21.80 -19.81
CA MET A 496 2.84 20.53 -20.50
C MET A 496 2.61 20.74 -22.00
N ASN A 497 1.72 21.64 -22.42
CA ASN A 497 1.46 21.91 -23.84
C ASN A 497 2.71 22.41 -24.56
N ASP A 498 3.50 23.30 -23.93
CA ASP A 498 4.78 23.78 -24.46
C ASP A 498 5.81 22.66 -24.65
N PHE A 499 5.87 21.71 -23.71
CA PHE A 499 6.76 20.57 -23.79
C PHE A 499 6.32 19.59 -24.87
N LEU A 500 5.06 19.18 -24.85
CA LEU A 500 4.48 18.23 -25.78
C LEU A 500 4.57 18.72 -27.24
N GLY A 501 4.41 20.04 -27.46
CA GLY A 501 4.53 20.65 -28.78
C GLY A 501 5.96 20.67 -29.36
N LYS A 502 6.98 20.46 -28.50
CA LYS A 502 8.40 20.39 -28.90
C LYS A 502 8.91 18.98 -29.14
N LEU A 503 8.17 17.97 -28.69
CA LEU A 503 8.56 16.58 -28.94
C LEU A 503 8.52 16.28 -30.45
N PRO A 504 9.44 15.41 -30.93
CA PRO A 504 9.49 15.07 -32.35
C PRO A 504 8.12 14.64 -32.87
N GLN A 505 7.71 15.24 -33.99
CA GLN A 505 6.58 14.72 -34.74
C GLN A 505 7.05 13.43 -35.41
N TRP A 506 6.23 12.39 -35.43
CA TRP A 506 6.52 11.08 -36.08
C TRP A 506 6.38 11.16 -37.56
#